data_dfdc97c5e579719190284b1fe208270a
#
_entry.id   dfdc97c5e579719190284b1fe208270a
#
_cell.length_a   1.000
_cell.length_b   1.000
_cell.length_c   1.000
_cell.angle_alpha   90.00
_cell.angle_beta   90.00
_cell.angle_gamma   90.00
#
_symmetry.space_group_name_H-M   'P 1'
#
loop_
_entity.id
_entity.type
_entity.pdbx_description
1 polymer ?
#
loop_
_entity_poly.entity_id
_entity_poly.type
_entity_poly.pdbx_seq_one_letter_code
_entity_poly.pdbx_strand_id
1 'polypeptide(L)'
;MRIVIYGGTFNPIHNPHIDIAGAALKQFSLDKVYFLVAGNPPHKDTAETIPDACRLDMVKLAIEDEPGIDIDVREIYRTGKSYSYISFTEIKKEHPEDDIFFIMGSDSLLYFKNWVKPEVISQCADILVAPRFGDDMAVLNDAINECKSLFTGDFALIDYKANGLASSVIRNDFYKDENVRNWLNPKVEEYIIDHNLYSPYSYDYEDILRLSQEMKKELKSSRYVHTLGVATTAYSLALKWNYPAYTAMIAGILHDCAKCISDEKRIAVCEKNNIPIRDIEYQYPHLLHGKVGAYYCKSKYDVFDEQIAHAIAVHTTGCPGMNLLDKIIFVADYIEPGRDKQPRLDILRSEAYRDLDSCVFMILEDTVNYLNENPEMVDSTTIDTYNYYLDKMKGEV
;
A
#
# COMPACT_ATOMS: atom_id res chain seq x y z
N MET A 1 -28.30 16.46 14.40
CA MET A 1 -27.06 15.85 14.91
C MET A 1 -25.95 16.89 14.91
N ARG A 2 -24.89 16.68 15.70
CA ARG A 2 -23.67 17.50 15.70
C ARG A 2 -22.56 16.69 15.04
N ILE A 3 -22.30 16.95 13.77
CA ILE A 3 -21.35 16.19 12.96
C ILE A 3 -20.11 17.02 12.68
N VAL A 4 -18.95 16.38 12.66
CA VAL A 4 -17.71 17.07 12.30
C VAL A 4 -17.04 16.39 11.08
N ILE A 5 -16.57 17.23 10.18
CA ILE A 5 -15.78 16.82 9.01
C ILE A 5 -14.31 17.07 9.31
N TYR A 6 -13.50 16.03 9.25
CA TYR A 6 -12.06 16.14 9.39
C TYR A 6 -11.42 15.99 8.01
N GLY A 7 -11.11 17.12 7.37
CA GLY A 7 -10.49 17.14 6.05
C GLY A 7 -8.99 16.92 6.11
N GLY A 8 -8.48 16.02 5.26
CA GLY A 8 -7.05 15.76 5.21
C GLY A 8 -6.62 14.93 4.01
N THR A 9 -5.32 14.99 3.69
CA THR A 9 -4.72 14.12 2.65
C THR A 9 -4.53 12.70 3.18
N PHE A 10 -4.24 12.55 4.49
CA PHE A 10 -4.00 11.26 5.16
C PHE A 10 -2.98 10.39 4.41
N ASN A 11 -1.77 10.92 4.24
CA ASN A 11 -0.68 10.31 3.46
C ASN A 11 0.58 10.04 4.33
N PRO A 12 0.56 9.03 5.23
CA PRO A 12 -0.57 8.23 5.69
C PRO A 12 -1.40 8.90 6.80
N ILE A 13 -2.55 8.30 7.11
CA ILE A 13 -3.23 8.50 8.39
C ILE A 13 -2.36 7.94 9.52
N HIS A 14 -2.42 8.54 10.72
CA HIS A 14 -1.64 8.13 11.89
C HIS A 14 -2.39 8.43 13.19
N ASN A 15 -1.95 7.83 14.31
CA ASN A 15 -2.64 7.92 15.60
C ASN A 15 -3.02 9.35 16.01
N PRO A 16 -2.17 10.38 15.90
CA PRO A 16 -2.56 11.77 16.17
C PRO A 16 -3.81 12.26 15.41
N HIS A 17 -4.10 11.77 14.22
CA HIS A 17 -5.35 12.13 13.54
C HIS A 17 -6.56 11.55 14.27
N ILE A 18 -6.47 10.31 14.75
CA ILE A 18 -7.53 9.66 15.54
C ILE A 18 -7.68 10.33 16.88
N ASP A 19 -6.57 10.64 17.56
CA ASP A 19 -6.57 11.33 18.86
C ASP A 19 -7.25 12.71 18.79
N ILE A 20 -6.96 13.48 17.72
CA ILE A 20 -7.59 14.80 17.48
C ILE A 20 -9.10 14.63 17.26
N ALA A 21 -9.52 13.64 16.46
CA ALA A 21 -10.94 13.34 16.24
C ALA A 21 -11.64 12.98 17.56
N GLY A 22 -11.04 12.13 18.39
CA GLY A 22 -11.54 11.74 19.72
C GLY A 22 -11.61 12.91 20.69
N ALA A 23 -10.60 13.80 20.70
CA ALA A 23 -10.58 15.00 21.52
C ALA A 23 -11.73 15.96 21.12
N ALA A 24 -11.94 16.17 19.82
CA ALA A 24 -13.02 16.99 19.31
C ALA A 24 -14.41 16.42 19.67
N LEU A 25 -14.65 15.12 19.46
CA LEU A 25 -15.89 14.44 19.87
C LEU A 25 -16.23 14.72 21.31
N LYS A 26 -15.25 14.56 22.21
CA LYS A 26 -15.43 14.73 23.65
C LYS A 26 -15.63 16.20 24.04
N GLN A 27 -14.75 17.10 23.57
CA GLN A 27 -14.72 18.51 23.99
C GLN A 27 -15.98 19.25 23.55
N PHE A 28 -16.43 19.00 22.32
CA PHE A 28 -17.55 19.70 21.72
C PHE A 28 -18.86 18.89 21.77
N SER A 29 -18.90 17.75 22.45
CA SER A 29 -20.07 16.87 22.53
C SER A 29 -20.68 16.59 21.15
N LEU A 30 -19.82 16.13 20.22
CA LEU A 30 -20.19 15.81 18.85
C LEU A 30 -20.70 14.38 18.76
N ASP A 31 -21.62 14.13 17.82
CA ASP A 31 -22.22 12.81 17.64
C ASP A 31 -21.38 11.93 16.73
N LYS A 32 -20.71 12.51 15.72
CA LYS A 32 -19.96 11.75 14.69
C LYS A 32 -18.87 12.56 14.01
N VAL A 33 -17.76 11.89 13.69
CA VAL A 33 -16.67 12.42 12.83
C VAL A 33 -16.71 11.73 11.48
N TYR A 34 -16.59 12.50 10.40
CA TYR A 34 -16.33 12.00 9.06
C TYR A 34 -14.93 12.42 8.60
N PHE A 35 -14.06 11.45 8.34
CA PHE A 35 -12.79 11.70 7.68
C PHE A 35 -13.05 11.96 6.19
N LEU A 36 -12.91 13.21 5.76
CA LEU A 36 -13.00 13.62 4.36
C LEU A 36 -11.63 13.47 3.71
N VAL A 37 -11.43 12.36 3.00
CA VAL A 37 -10.16 12.08 2.32
C VAL A 37 -10.05 12.95 1.07
N ALA A 38 -9.08 13.87 1.06
CA ALA A 38 -8.88 14.78 -0.06
C ALA A 38 -8.50 14.00 -1.34
N GLY A 39 -9.22 14.24 -2.43
CA GLY A 39 -8.91 13.68 -3.75
C GLY A 39 -7.75 14.44 -4.41
N ASN A 40 -8.06 15.45 -5.20
CA ASN A 40 -7.06 16.28 -5.90
C ASN A 40 -7.03 17.70 -5.31
N PRO A 41 -6.30 17.94 -4.21
CA PRO A 41 -6.26 19.25 -3.56
C PRO A 41 -5.53 20.28 -4.42
N PRO A 42 -6.04 21.52 -4.55
CA PRO A 42 -5.50 22.53 -5.47
C PRO A 42 -4.10 23.04 -5.11
N HIS A 43 -3.64 22.82 -3.88
CA HIS A 43 -2.40 23.40 -3.33
C HIS A 43 -1.28 22.39 -3.10
N LYS A 44 -1.47 21.11 -3.42
CA LYS A 44 -0.43 20.08 -3.26
C LYS A 44 0.03 19.57 -4.62
N ASP A 45 1.34 19.43 -4.74
CA ASP A 45 1.92 18.72 -5.87
C ASP A 45 1.57 17.24 -5.74
N THR A 46 0.86 16.71 -6.73
CA THR A 46 0.39 15.32 -6.71
C THR A 46 1.53 14.30 -6.88
N ALA A 47 2.73 14.77 -7.24
CA ALA A 47 3.89 13.91 -7.48
C ALA A 47 4.39 13.15 -6.22
N GLU A 48 4.16 13.70 -5.02
CA GLU A 48 4.56 13.06 -3.76
C GLU A 48 3.41 12.32 -3.05
N THR A 49 2.23 12.29 -3.66
CA THR A 49 1.05 11.68 -3.03
C THR A 49 0.81 10.31 -3.62
N ILE A 50 0.75 9.29 -2.77
CA ILE A 50 0.38 7.93 -3.18
C ILE A 50 -1.06 7.89 -3.72
N PRO A 51 -1.45 6.86 -4.49
CA PRO A 51 -2.79 6.75 -5.07
C PRO A 51 -3.90 6.95 -4.04
N ASP A 52 -4.97 7.61 -4.46
CA ASP A 52 -6.14 7.91 -3.61
C ASP A 52 -6.74 6.65 -3.00
N ALA A 53 -6.75 5.54 -3.74
CA ALA A 53 -7.23 4.25 -3.26
C ALA A 53 -6.43 3.76 -2.04
N CYS A 54 -5.08 3.85 -2.08
CA CYS A 54 -4.23 3.45 -0.95
C CYS A 54 -4.50 4.32 0.29
N ARG A 55 -4.69 5.64 0.11
CA ARG A 55 -4.98 6.55 1.22
C ARG A 55 -6.33 6.25 1.85
N LEU A 56 -7.33 5.98 1.00
CA LEU A 56 -8.67 5.60 1.45
C LEU A 56 -8.65 4.28 2.23
N ASP A 57 -7.92 3.28 1.74
CA ASP A 57 -7.84 1.97 2.40
C ASP A 57 -7.11 2.08 3.74
N MET A 58 -6.03 2.85 3.84
CA MET A 58 -5.37 3.13 5.12
C MET A 58 -6.29 3.84 6.12
N VAL A 59 -7.14 4.79 5.65
CA VAL A 59 -8.11 5.45 6.54
C VAL A 59 -9.16 4.45 7.03
N LYS A 60 -9.69 3.57 6.17
CA LYS A 60 -10.62 2.51 6.56
C LYS A 60 -10.03 1.61 7.64
N LEU A 61 -8.79 1.13 7.42
CA LEU A 61 -8.07 0.27 8.37
C LEU A 61 -7.83 0.96 9.72
N ALA A 62 -7.51 2.26 9.70
CA ALA A 62 -7.23 3.02 10.91
C ALA A 62 -8.46 3.23 11.79
N ILE A 63 -9.67 3.30 11.21
CA ILE A 63 -10.90 3.64 11.93
C ILE A 63 -11.86 2.46 12.11
N GLU A 64 -11.51 1.27 11.65
CA GLU A 64 -12.39 0.09 11.65
C GLU A 64 -12.97 -0.20 13.04
N ASP A 65 -12.17 -0.02 14.08
CA ASP A 65 -12.54 -0.28 15.48
C ASP A 65 -12.86 1.03 16.26
N GLU A 66 -13.00 2.19 15.58
CA GLU A 66 -13.18 3.48 16.23
C GLU A 66 -14.67 3.91 16.23
N PRO A 67 -15.37 3.84 17.37
CA PRO A 67 -16.78 4.20 17.44
C PRO A 67 -17.02 5.69 17.18
N GLY A 68 -18.04 5.99 16.40
CA GLY A 68 -18.41 7.39 16.09
C GLY A 68 -17.56 8.05 15.01
N ILE A 69 -16.65 7.29 14.37
CA ILE A 69 -15.84 7.75 13.23
C ILE A 69 -16.26 7.01 11.96
N ASP A 70 -16.36 7.75 10.84
CA ASP A 70 -16.71 7.23 9.51
C ASP A 70 -15.94 7.99 8.42
N ILE A 71 -16.13 7.63 7.16
CA ILE A 71 -15.43 8.22 6.02
C ILE A 71 -16.40 8.91 5.08
N ASP A 72 -16.00 10.09 4.61
CA ASP A 72 -16.63 10.73 3.46
C ASP A 72 -15.69 10.63 2.24
N VAL A 73 -16.16 9.98 1.20
CA VAL A 73 -15.37 9.65 -0.01
C VAL A 73 -15.66 10.59 -1.18
N ARG A 74 -16.50 11.64 -0.99
CA ARG A 74 -16.97 12.51 -2.07
C ARG A 74 -15.86 13.18 -2.87
N GLU A 75 -14.74 13.54 -2.23
CA GLU A 75 -13.61 14.16 -2.93
C GLU A 75 -12.77 13.16 -3.72
N ILE A 76 -12.68 11.90 -3.32
CA ILE A 76 -12.00 10.83 -4.04
C ILE A 76 -12.64 10.57 -5.41
N TYR A 77 -13.97 10.56 -5.45
CA TYR A 77 -14.71 10.30 -6.70
C TYR A 77 -15.04 11.54 -7.52
N ARG A 78 -14.67 12.73 -7.02
CA ARG A 78 -14.91 13.98 -7.74
C ARG A 78 -13.91 14.17 -8.86
N THR A 79 -14.41 14.42 -10.08
CA THR A 79 -13.55 14.78 -11.22
C THR A 79 -13.04 16.22 -11.08
N GLY A 80 -11.73 16.42 -11.27
CA GLY A 80 -11.09 17.74 -11.18
C GLY A 80 -10.56 18.08 -9.79
N LYS A 81 -10.35 19.39 -9.53
CA LYS A 81 -9.80 19.85 -8.25
C LYS A 81 -10.86 19.83 -7.13
N SER A 82 -10.46 19.32 -5.96
CA SER A 82 -11.28 19.28 -4.76
C SER A 82 -11.16 20.58 -3.97
N TYR A 83 -12.17 21.42 -4.06
CA TYR A 83 -12.27 22.64 -3.25
C TYR A 83 -13.21 22.44 -2.06
N SER A 84 -12.75 22.73 -0.86
CA SER A 84 -13.51 22.51 0.39
C SER A 84 -14.88 23.23 0.38
N TYR A 85 -15.01 24.45 -0.20
CA TYR A 85 -16.30 25.13 -0.27
C TYR A 85 -17.36 24.33 -1.04
N ILE A 86 -16.97 23.52 -2.03
CA ILE A 86 -17.90 22.66 -2.77
C ILE A 86 -18.38 21.54 -1.85
N SER A 87 -17.44 20.85 -1.19
CA SER A 87 -17.73 19.75 -0.28
C SER A 87 -18.64 20.20 0.87
N PHE A 88 -18.36 21.35 1.49
CA PHE A 88 -19.20 21.89 2.58
C PHE A 88 -20.58 22.34 2.10
N THR A 89 -20.71 22.88 0.89
CA THR A 89 -22.01 23.21 0.29
C THR A 89 -22.86 21.94 0.08
N GLU A 90 -22.25 20.85 -0.40
CA GLU A 90 -22.93 19.57 -0.59
C GLU A 90 -23.34 18.97 0.76
N ILE A 91 -22.42 18.92 1.74
CA ILE A 91 -22.69 18.40 3.10
C ILE A 91 -23.84 19.19 3.77
N LYS A 92 -23.80 20.52 3.72
CA LYS A 92 -24.90 21.36 4.32
C LYS A 92 -26.23 21.11 3.65
N LYS A 93 -26.25 20.84 2.35
CA LYS A 93 -27.48 20.49 1.62
C LYS A 93 -28.02 19.11 2.01
N GLU A 94 -27.15 18.15 2.28
CA GLU A 94 -27.52 16.80 2.73
C GLU A 94 -27.96 16.77 4.19
N HIS A 95 -27.40 17.69 5.01
CA HIS A 95 -27.58 17.81 6.45
C HIS A 95 -28.12 19.23 6.84
N PRO A 96 -29.27 19.65 6.33
CA PRO A 96 -29.75 21.03 6.50
C PRO A 96 -30.03 21.41 7.95
N GLU A 97 -30.47 20.46 8.77
CA GLU A 97 -30.83 20.65 10.18
C GLU A 97 -29.73 20.30 11.18
N ASP A 98 -28.58 19.78 10.67
CA ASP A 98 -27.47 19.37 11.52
C ASP A 98 -26.51 20.53 11.77
N ASP A 99 -25.92 20.56 12.98
CA ASP A 99 -24.78 21.42 13.30
C ASP A 99 -23.53 20.80 12.71
N ILE A 100 -22.89 21.49 11.79
CA ILE A 100 -21.71 21.00 11.07
C ILE A 100 -20.49 21.71 11.63
N PHE A 101 -19.43 20.92 11.90
CA PHE A 101 -18.12 21.39 12.32
C PHE A 101 -17.07 20.95 11.32
N PHE A 102 -15.95 21.69 11.25
CA PHE A 102 -14.83 21.37 10.38
C PHE A 102 -13.52 21.38 11.17
N ILE A 103 -12.84 20.23 11.27
CA ILE A 103 -11.49 20.15 11.85
C ILE A 103 -10.45 20.48 10.78
N MET A 104 -9.61 21.47 11.07
CA MET A 104 -8.42 21.79 10.29
C MET A 104 -7.20 21.99 11.20
N GLY A 105 -6.00 21.80 10.66
CA GLY A 105 -4.75 22.11 11.37
C GLY A 105 -4.52 23.62 11.52
N SER A 106 -3.72 24.01 12.49
CA SER A 106 -3.32 25.41 12.73
C SER A 106 -2.68 26.08 11.53
N ASP A 107 -1.86 25.35 10.76
CA ASP A 107 -1.27 25.82 9.50
C ASP A 107 -2.34 26.21 8.46
N SER A 108 -3.40 25.44 8.39
CA SER A 108 -4.54 25.72 7.50
C SER A 108 -5.34 26.96 7.97
N LEU A 109 -5.52 27.13 9.27
CA LEU A 109 -6.17 28.32 9.83
C LEU A 109 -5.41 29.59 9.48
N LEU A 110 -4.08 29.60 9.67
CA LEU A 110 -3.23 30.76 9.38
C LEU A 110 -3.33 31.20 7.90
N TYR A 111 -3.67 30.29 7.01
CA TYR A 111 -3.84 30.54 5.59
C TYR A 111 -5.31 30.56 5.13
N PHE A 112 -6.28 30.32 6.03
CA PHE A 112 -7.72 30.12 5.71
C PHE A 112 -8.33 31.26 4.91
N LYS A 113 -8.00 32.51 5.25
CA LYS A 113 -8.47 33.70 4.53
C LYS A 113 -8.09 33.77 3.04
N ASN A 114 -7.08 32.98 2.63
CA ASN A 114 -6.62 32.90 1.24
C ASN A 114 -7.21 31.68 0.50
N TRP A 115 -8.06 30.90 1.16
CA TRP A 115 -8.73 29.77 0.51
C TRP A 115 -9.75 30.28 -0.51
N VAL A 116 -10.17 29.38 -1.41
CA VAL A 116 -11.22 29.70 -2.38
C VAL A 116 -12.56 29.68 -1.67
N LYS A 117 -13.21 30.85 -1.59
CA LYS A 117 -14.51 31.08 -0.94
C LYS A 117 -14.56 30.59 0.52
N PRO A 118 -13.67 31.08 1.40
CA PRO A 118 -13.66 30.68 2.81
C PRO A 118 -14.91 31.08 3.54
N GLU A 119 -15.57 32.19 3.11
CA GLU A 119 -16.87 32.65 3.63
C GLU A 119 -17.98 31.61 3.43
N VAL A 120 -17.96 30.84 2.34
CA VAL A 120 -18.96 29.78 2.12
C VAL A 120 -18.73 28.62 3.10
N ILE A 121 -17.46 28.26 3.37
CA ILE A 121 -17.13 27.21 4.34
C ILE A 121 -17.64 27.61 5.74
N SER A 122 -17.32 28.81 6.18
CA SER A 122 -17.74 29.34 7.51
C SER A 122 -19.23 29.56 7.66
N GLN A 123 -19.98 29.73 6.57
CA GLN A 123 -21.44 29.72 6.57
C GLN A 123 -22.03 28.31 6.71
N CYS A 124 -21.30 27.29 6.31
CA CYS A 124 -21.75 25.91 6.36
C CYS A 124 -21.33 25.18 7.64
N ALA A 125 -20.23 25.60 8.28
CA ALA A 125 -19.63 24.87 9.42
C ALA A 125 -18.90 25.82 10.38
N ASP A 126 -18.93 25.49 11.67
CA ASP A 126 -18.03 26.06 12.68
C ASP A 126 -16.65 25.36 12.56
N ILE A 127 -15.58 26.11 12.80
CA ILE A 127 -14.21 25.65 12.57
C ILE A 127 -13.55 25.24 13.89
N LEU A 128 -13.10 23.99 13.95
CA LEU A 128 -12.33 23.43 15.06
C LEU A 128 -10.87 23.33 14.65
N VAL A 129 -9.99 24.01 15.39
CA VAL A 129 -8.56 24.11 15.05
C VAL A 129 -7.76 23.12 15.87
N ALA A 130 -7.07 22.20 15.20
CA ALA A 130 -6.13 21.30 15.83
C ALA A 130 -4.75 21.97 15.90
N PRO A 131 -4.17 22.16 17.10
CA PRO A 131 -2.85 22.74 17.24
C PRO A 131 -1.77 21.76 16.73
N ARG A 132 -0.65 22.31 16.24
CA ARG A 132 0.53 21.55 15.88
C ARG A 132 1.64 21.74 16.92
N PHE A 133 2.60 20.83 16.91
CA PHE A 133 3.78 20.93 17.78
C PHE A 133 4.58 22.20 17.44
N GLY A 134 4.90 22.98 18.49
CA GLY A 134 5.65 24.22 18.34
C GLY A 134 4.83 25.45 17.97
N ASP A 135 3.51 25.32 17.87
CA ASP A 135 2.64 26.50 17.67
C ASP A 135 2.79 27.51 18.82
N ASP A 136 2.89 28.78 18.45
CA ASP A 136 2.72 29.87 19.39
C ASP A 136 1.25 30.09 19.65
N MET A 137 0.80 29.77 20.87
CA MET A 137 -0.61 29.87 21.26
C MET A 137 -1.15 31.29 21.22
N ALA A 138 -0.32 32.33 21.38
CA ALA A 138 -0.75 33.73 21.25
C ALA A 138 -1.05 34.03 19.78
N VAL A 139 -0.16 33.67 18.86
CA VAL A 139 -0.38 33.81 17.41
C VAL A 139 -1.62 33.07 16.95
N LEU A 140 -1.83 31.86 17.45
CA LEU A 140 -2.98 31.05 17.08
C LEU A 140 -4.30 31.65 17.58
N ASN A 141 -4.32 32.15 18.82
CA ASN A 141 -5.50 32.83 19.34
C ASN A 141 -5.81 34.15 18.59
N ASP A 142 -4.79 34.90 18.21
CA ASP A 142 -4.95 36.10 17.40
C ASP A 142 -5.56 35.76 16.02
N ALA A 143 -5.05 34.68 15.38
CA ALA A 143 -5.61 34.22 14.10
C ALA A 143 -7.09 33.77 14.22
N ILE A 144 -7.43 33.06 15.30
CA ILE A 144 -8.81 32.66 15.60
C ILE A 144 -9.69 33.91 15.74
N ASN A 145 -9.24 34.94 16.52
CA ASN A 145 -9.97 36.17 16.70
C ASN A 145 -10.12 36.97 15.39
N GLU A 146 -9.07 37.00 14.56
CA GLU A 146 -9.14 37.61 13.23
C GLU A 146 -10.23 36.90 12.39
N CYS A 147 -10.23 35.58 12.34
CA CYS A 147 -11.21 34.80 11.58
C CYS A 147 -12.64 35.03 12.09
N LYS A 148 -12.87 35.07 13.41
CA LYS A 148 -14.16 35.39 14.01
C LYS A 148 -14.66 36.79 13.61
N SER A 149 -13.77 37.72 13.36
CA SER A 149 -14.15 39.08 12.91
C SER A 149 -14.49 39.15 11.41
N LEU A 150 -13.92 38.23 10.61
CA LEU A 150 -14.07 38.24 9.15
C LEU A 150 -15.17 37.30 8.65
N PHE A 151 -15.51 36.26 9.37
CA PHE A 151 -16.40 35.18 8.96
C PHE A 151 -17.56 34.96 9.92
N THR A 152 -18.64 34.34 9.45
CA THR A 152 -19.89 34.15 10.21
C THR A 152 -19.87 32.92 11.13
N GLY A 153 -19.09 31.89 10.83
CA GLY A 153 -18.95 30.70 11.66
C GLY A 153 -18.14 30.95 12.92
N ASP A 154 -18.32 30.12 13.94
CA ASP A 154 -17.46 30.14 15.12
C ASP A 154 -16.13 29.42 14.86
N PHE A 155 -15.09 29.81 15.61
CA PHE A 155 -13.73 29.23 15.52
C PHE A 155 -13.28 28.89 16.94
N ALA A 156 -12.95 27.61 17.18
CA ALA A 156 -12.53 27.15 18.49
C ALA A 156 -11.29 26.27 18.42
N LEU A 157 -10.47 26.33 19.45
CA LEU A 157 -9.29 25.47 19.57
C LEU A 157 -9.67 24.12 20.17
N ILE A 158 -9.16 23.03 19.59
CA ILE A 158 -9.23 21.70 20.18
C ILE A 158 -8.19 21.59 21.28
N ASP A 159 -8.60 21.15 22.48
CA ASP A 159 -7.69 20.86 23.59
C ASP A 159 -6.94 19.54 23.31
N TYR A 160 -5.88 19.67 22.52
CA TYR A 160 -5.02 18.55 22.11
C TYR A 160 -3.55 18.95 22.26
N LYS A 161 -2.77 18.09 22.90
CA LYS A 161 -1.33 18.29 23.02
C LYS A 161 -0.59 17.61 21.88
N ALA A 162 -0.20 18.40 20.90
CA ALA A 162 0.54 17.91 19.74
C ALA A 162 1.94 17.36 20.13
N ASN A 163 2.37 16.30 19.47
CA ASN A 163 3.58 15.54 19.79
C ASN A 163 4.69 15.65 18.74
N GLY A 164 4.60 16.56 17.79
CA GLY A 164 5.62 16.80 16.76
C GLY A 164 5.62 15.82 15.60
N LEU A 165 4.75 14.81 15.62
CA LEU A 165 4.63 13.87 14.50
C LEU A 165 3.82 14.46 13.35
N ALA A 166 4.31 14.23 12.14
CA ALA A 166 3.61 14.57 10.90
C ALA A 166 3.73 13.41 9.89
N SER A 167 2.76 13.31 8.97
CA SER A 167 2.80 12.29 7.92
C SER A 167 4.08 12.34 7.08
N SER A 168 4.72 13.51 6.93
CA SER A 168 6.00 13.65 6.23
C SER A 168 7.15 12.95 6.95
N VAL A 169 7.18 12.96 8.29
CA VAL A 169 8.17 12.21 9.08
C VAL A 169 7.98 10.72 8.84
N ILE A 170 6.73 10.24 8.87
CA ILE A 170 6.45 8.83 8.61
C ILE A 170 6.94 8.44 7.21
N ARG A 171 6.57 9.19 6.16
CA ARG A 171 7.02 8.88 4.79
C ARG A 171 8.53 8.83 4.63
N ASN A 172 9.25 9.73 5.27
CA ASN A 172 10.71 9.84 5.11
C ASN A 172 11.47 8.78 5.91
N ASP A 173 10.92 8.34 7.04
CA ASP A 173 11.67 7.54 8.01
C ASP A 173 11.07 6.15 8.26
N PHE A 174 9.97 5.79 7.59
CA PHE A 174 9.26 4.51 7.77
C PHE A 174 10.18 3.28 7.68
N TYR A 175 11.11 3.27 6.70
CA TYR A 175 12.06 2.17 6.49
C TYR A 175 13.43 2.41 7.17
N LYS A 176 13.61 3.55 7.87
CA LYS A 176 14.89 3.91 8.51
C LYS A 176 14.83 3.84 10.03
N ASP A 177 13.67 4.12 10.63
CA ASP A 177 13.46 4.16 12.07
C ASP A 177 12.15 3.44 12.44
N GLU A 178 12.27 2.27 13.05
CA GLU A 178 11.11 1.46 13.48
C GLU A 178 10.23 2.19 14.50
N ASN A 179 10.78 3.13 15.29
CA ASN A 179 9.98 3.88 16.25
C ASN A 179 8.88 4.73 15.59
N VAL A 180 9.10 5.13 14.34
CA VAL A 180 8.10 5.89 13.56
C VAL A 180 6.84 5.06 13.31
N ARG A 181 6.96 3.75 13.20
CA ARG A 181 5.85 2.82 12.95
C ARG A 181 4.89 2.71 14.15
N ASN A 182 5.38 2.93 15.37
CA ASN A 182 4.56 2.93 16.60
C ASN A 182 3.44 4.00 16.58
N TRP A 183 3.51 4.97 15.66
CA TRP A 183 2.50 6.01 15.48
C TRP A 183 1.38 5.64 14.50
N LEU A 184 1.43 4.42 13.98
CA LEU A 184 0.42 3.89 13.06
C LEU A 184 -0.46 2.85 13.76
N ASN A 185 -1.69 2.71 13.27
CA ASN A 185 -2.46 1.51 13.53
C ASN A 185 -1.70 0.31 12.92
N PRO A 186 -1.55 -0.84 13.62
CA PRO A 186 -0.84 -2.00 13.08
C PRO A 186 -1.33 -2.46 11.69
N LYS A 187 -2.64 -2.39 11.42
CA LYS A 187 -3.22 -2.72 10.11
C LYS A 187 -2.77 -1.75 9.01
N VAL A 188 -2.55 -0.47 9.36
CA VAL A 188 -2.01 0.54 8.43
C VAL A 188 -0.53 0.30 8.18
N GLU A 189 0.25 -0.06 9.19
CA GLU A 189 1.66 -0.43 9.04
C GLU A 189 1.80 -1.62 8.09
N GLU A 190 1.05 -2.70 8.31
CA GLU A 190 1.02 -3.88 7.46
C GLU A 190 0.65 -3.52 6.01
N TYR A 191 -0.37 -2.69 5.82
CA TYR A 191 -0.77 -2.22 4.50
C TYR A 191 0.35 -1.45 3.78
N ILE A 192 1.07 -0.57 4.48
CA ILE A 192 2.21 0.18 3.92
C ILE A 192 3.30 -0.78 3.46
N ILE A 193 3.62 -1.79 4.25
CA ILE A 193 4.63 -2.81 3.92
C ILE A 193 4.17 -3.63 2.72
N ASP A 194 2.95 -4.15 2.74
CA ASP A 194 2.41 -5.01 1.69
C ASP A 194 2.35 -4.32 0.32
N HIS A 195 2.01 -3.03 0.31
CA HIS A 195 1.91 -2.25 -0.92
C HIS A 195 3.21 -1.52 -1.28
N ASN A 196 4.31 -1.77 -0.55
CA ASN A 196 5.61 -1.12 -0.74
C ASN A 196 5.52 0.42 -0.80
N LEU A 197 4.61 1.00 -0.01
CA LEU A 197 4.42 2.44 0.03
C LEU A 197 5.60 3.10 0.74
N TYR A 198 5.97 4.29 0.28
CA TYR A 198 7.09 5.08 0.83
C TYR A 198 8.46 4.36 0.76
N SER A 199 8.59 3.35 -0.08
CA SER A 199 9.84 2.64 -0.31
C SER A 199 10.96 3.60 -0.71
N PRO A 200 12.20 3.41 -0.21
CA PRO A 200 13.35 4.17 -0.65
C PRO A 200 13.80 3.80 -2.07
N TYR A 201 13.25 2.72 -2.63
CA TYR A 201 13.55 2.24 -3.97
C TYR A 201 12.44 2.66 -4.92
N SER A 202 12.85 3.27 -6.03
CA SER A 202 11.97 3.59 -7.16
C SER A 202 12.64 3.14 -8.45
N TYR A 203 11.86 2.60 -9.37
CA TYR A 203 12.34 2.10 -10.64
C TYR A 203 11.62 2.80 -11.78
N ASP A 204 12.33 2.98 -12.88
CA ASP A 204 11.81 3.63 -14.07
C ASP A 204 11.89 2.75 -15.32
N TYR A 205 11.57 3.33 -16.46
CA TYR A 205 11.58 2.61 -17.74
C TYR A 205 13.00 2.22 -18.18
N GLU A 206 14.02 2.97 -17.80
CA GLU A 206 15.42 2.68 -18.16
C GLU A 206 15.92 1.44 -17.40
N ASP A 207 15.50 1.24 -16.13
CA ASP A 207 15.79 0.02 -15.39
C ASP A 207 15.15 -1.21 -16.05
N ILE A 208 13.91 -1.09 -16.51
CA ILE A 208 13.21 -2.15 -17.24
C ILE A 208 13.99 -2.51 -18.52
N LEU A 209 14.42 -1.52 -19.30
CA LEU A 209 15.17 -1.75 -20.52
C LEU A 209 16.51 -2.40 -20.24
N ARG A 210 17.27 -1.91 -19.26
CA ARG A 210 18.57 -2.43 -18.85
C ARG A 210 18.46 -3.90 -18.47
N LEU A 211 17.59 -4.24 -17.52
CA LEU A 211 17.43 -5.59 -17.01
C LEU A 211 16.87 -6.55 -18.07
N SER A 212 15.93 -6.11 -18.90
CA SER A 212 15.43 -6.92 -20.02
C SER A 212 16.54 -7.26 -21.03
N GLN A 213 17.44 -6.33 -21.32
CA GLN A 213 18.57 -6.58 -22.22
C GLN A 213 19.58 -7.57 -21.62
N GLU A 214 19.79 -7.52 -20.30
CA GLU A 214 20.65 -8.49 -19.60
C GLU A 214 20.03 -9.88 -19.64
N MET A 215 18.74 -10.03 -19.33
CA MET A 215 18.03 -11.30 -19.40
C MET A 215 18.04 -11.88 -20.83
N LYS A 216 17.91 -11.05 -21.85
CA LYS A 216 17.99 -11.50 -23.26
C LYS A 216 19.32 -12.13 -23.60
N LYS A 217 20.43 -11.71 -22.97
CA LYS A 217 21.76 -12.27 -23.18
C LYS A 217 21.96 -13.58 -22.41
N GLU A 218 21.32 -13.73 -21.26
CA GLU A 218 21.59 -14.83 -20.33
C GLU A 218 20.60 -15.99 -20.46
N LEU A 219 19.37 -15.71 -20.86
CA LEU A 219 18.31 -16.70 -20.97
C LEU A 219 18.22 -17.29 -22.38
N LYS A 220 17.80 -18.56 -22.45
CA LYS A 220 17.39 -19.16 -23.74
C LYS A 220 16.17 -18.41 -24.29
N SER A 221 16.04 -18.30 -25.60
CA SER A 221 15.00 -17.52 -26.28
C SER A 221 13.58 -17.82 -25.77
N SER A 222 13.23 -19.10 -25.57
CA SER A 222 11.91 -19.50 -25.06
C SER A 222 11.70 -19.03 -23.62
N ARG A 223 12.74 -19.09 -22.76
CA ARG A 223 12.67 -18.62 -21.39
C ARG A 223 12.60 -17.10 -21.32
N TYR A 224 13.31 -16.39 -22.19
CA TYR A 224 13.21 -14.95 -22.29
C TYR A 224 11.80 -14.48 -22.68
N VAL A 225 11.15 -15.14 -23.63
CA VAL A 225 9.74 -14.84 -24.01
C VAL A 225 8.81 -15.06 -22.81
N HIS A 226 8.96 -16.18 -22.10
CA HIS A 226 8.23 -16.43 -20.86
C HIS A 226 8.48 -15.33 -19.81
N THR A 227 9.74 -14.95 -19.58
CA THR A 227 10.11 -13.87 -18.64
C THR A 227 9.42 -12.56 -18.97
N LEU A 228 9.32 -12.19 -20.26
CA LEU A 228 8.57 -11.01 -20.66
C LEU A 228 7.05 -11.15 -20.42
N GLY A 229 6.51 -12.34 -20.62
CA GLY A 229 5.12 -12.66 -20.30
C GLY A 229 4.83 -12.48 -18.80
N VAL A 230 5.70 -13.02 -17.93
CA VAL A 230 5.60 -12.84 -16.47
C VAL A 230 5.70 -11.36 -16.08
N ALA A 231 6.70 -10.64 -16.62
CA ALA A 231 6.90 -9.23 -16.32
C ALA A 231 5.69 -8.36 -16.67
N THR A 232 5.09 -8.57 -17.85
CA THR A 232 3.90 -7.81 -18.29
C THR A 232 2.66 -8.19 -17.51
N THR A 233 2.50 -9.46 -17.14
CA THR A 233 1.40 -9.92 -16.28
C THR A 233 1.55 -9.35 -14.87
N ALA A 234 2.74 -9.38 -14.28
CA ALA A 234 3.04 -8.78 -12.99
C ALA A 234 2.75 -7.27 -12.99
N TYR A 235 3.15 -6.55 -14.04
CA TYR A 235 2.82 -5.12 -14.21
C TYR A 235 1.30 -4.89 -14.19
N SER A 236 0.53 -5.69 -14.93
CA SER A 236 -0.92 -5.57 -15.00
C SER A 236 -1.60 -5.89 -13.67
N LEU A 237 -1.16 -6.93 -12.96
CA LEU A 237 -1.66 -7.27 -11.63
C LEU A 237 -1.30 -6.19 -10.61
N ALA A 238 -0.10 -5.64 -10.67
CA ALA A 238 0.33 -4.55 -9.79
C ALA A 238 -0.57 -3.31 -9.93
N LEU A 239 -0.93 -2.92 -11.16
CA LEU A 239 -1.90 -1.84 -11.40
C LEU A 239 -3.26 -2.15 -10.79
N LYS A 240 -3.74 -3.38 -10.90
CA LYS A 240 -5.02 -3.83 -10.33
C LYS A 240 -5.03 -3.75 -8.81
N TRP A 241 -3.93 -4.16 -8.18
CA TRP A 241 -3.82 -4.31 -6.74
C TRP A 241 -3.13 -3.14 -6.03
N ASN A 242 -2.99 -1.99 -6.71
CA ASN A 242 -2.37 -0.77 -6.19
C ASN A 242 -0.94 -0.97 -5.65
N TYR A 243 -0.14 -1.82 -6.33
CA TYR A 243 1.27 -2.02 -6.05
C TYR A 243 2.13 -1.23 -7.06
N PRO A 244 3.36 -0.77 -6.72
CA PRO A 244 4.26 -0.10 -7.66
C PRO A 244 4.56 -0.97 -8.90
N ALA A 245 4.01 -0.58 -10.05
CA ALA A 245 3.96 -1.45 -11.23
C ALA A 245 5.34 -1.75 -11.83
N TYR A 246 6.28 -0.81 -11.82
CA TYR A 246 7.64 -1.07 -12.29
C TYR A 246 8.43 -1.97 -11.34
N THR A 247 8.21 -1.88 -10.03
CA THR A 247 8.79 -2.81 -9.04
C THR A 247 8.35 -4.25 -9.34
N ALA A 248 7.05 -4.46 -9.55
CA ALA A 248 6.52 -5.78 -9.92
C ALA A 248 7.06 -6.26 -11.28
N MET A 249 7.18 -5.36 -12.25
CA MET A 249 7.74 -5.69 -13.56
C MET A 249 9.20 -6.13 -13.47
N ILE A 250 10.03 -5.47 -12.65
CA ILE A 250 11.43 -5.86 -12.40
C ILE A 250 11.50 -7.22 -11.72
N ALA A 251 10.68 -7.46 -10.69
CA ALA A 251 10.61 -8.78 -10.07
C ALA A 251 10.28 -9.88 -11.09
N GLY A 252 9.30 -9.61 -11.97
CA GLY A 252 8.95 -10.51 -13.08
C GLY A 252 10.07 -10.72 -14.10
N ILE A 253 10.86 -9.67 -14.43
CA ILE A 253 12.03 -9.79 -15.31
C ILE A 253 13.10 -10.67 -14.67
N LEU A 254 13.31 -10.57 -13.37
CA LEU A 254 14.41 -11.25 -12.68
C LEU A 254 14.01 -12.61 -12.07
N HIS A 255 12.71 -12.98 -12.01
CA HIS A 255 12.27 -14.19 -11.28
C HIS A 255 13.04 -15.46 -11.66
N ASP A 256 13.35 -15.62 -12.93
CA ASP A 256 14.05 -16.79 -13.50
C ASP A 256 15.51 -16.49 -13.93
N CYS A 257 16.14 -15.41 -13.44
CA CYS A 257 17.50 -15.00 -13.85
C CYS A 257 18.56 -16.06 -13.59
N ALA A 258 18.35 -16.98 -12.64
CA ALA A 258 19.24 -18.10 -12.35
C ALA A 258 18.76 -19.45 -12.94
N LYS A 259 17.73 -19.47 -13.81
CA LYS A 259 17.17 -20.73 -14.34
C LYS A 259 18.09 -21.45 -15.32
N CYS A 260 18.90 -20.71 -16.06
CA CYS A 260 19.74 -21.26 -17.13
C CYS A 260 21.17 -21.61 -16.69
N ILE A 261 21.53 -21.46 -15.41
CA ILE A 261 22.81 -21.91 -14.88
C ILE A 261 22.75 -23.39 -14.47
N SER A 262 23.91 -24.11 -14.42
CA SER A 262 23.92 -25.51 -14.05
C SER A 262 23.63 -25.75 -12.58
N ASP A 263 23.22 -26.98 -12.25
CA ASP A 263 22.90 -27.39 -10.88
C ASP A 263 24.10 -27.27 -9.95
N GLU A 264 25.27 -27.66 -10.39
CA GLU A 264 26.51 -27.53 -9.62
C GLU A 264 26.83 -26.06 -9.33
N LYS A 265 26.57 -25.18 -10.27
CA LYS A 265 26.80 -23.75 -10.09
C LYS A 265 25.79 -23.15 -9.09
N ARG A 266 24.51 -23.60 -9.09
CA ARG A 266 23.52 -23.16 -8.08
C ARG A 266 23.96 -23.56 -6.68
N ILE A 267 24.35 -24.82 -6.48
CA ILE A 267 24.86 -25.32 -5.19
C ILE A 267 26.08 -24.51 -4.77
N ALA A 268 27.09 -24.36 -5.65
CA ALA A 268 28.30 -23.61 -5.33
C ALA A 268 28.05 -22.15 -4.96
N VAL A 269 27.08 -21.47 -5.61
CA VAL A 269 26.70 -20.11 -5.25
C VAL A 269 26.08 -20.07 -3.84
N CYS A 270 25.19 -21.00 -3.53
CA CYS A 270 24.55 -21.06 -2.21
C CYS A 270 25.59 -21.35 -1.11
N GLU A 271 26.45 -22.34 -1.27
CA GLU A 271 27.48 -22.70 -0.29
C GLU A 271 28.49 -21.57 -0.07
N LYS A 272 28.98 -20.95 -1.16
CA LYS A 272 29.93 -19.82 -1.07
C LYS A 272 29.39 -18.62 -0.32
N ASN A 273 28.08 -18.38 -0.40
CA ASN A 273 27.43 -17.18 0.14
C ASN A 273 26.58 -17.47 1.38
N ASN A 274 26.71 -18.67 1.98
CA ASN A 274 25.97 -19.12 3.16
C ASN A 274 24.43 -19.04 2.98
N ILE A 275 23.93 -19.31 1.76
CA ILE A 275 22.51 -19.42 1.48
C ILE A 275 22.07 -20.83 1.89
N PRO A 276 21.11 -20.99 2.80
CA PRO A 276 20.69 -22.31 3.28
C PRO A 276 20.15 -23.20 2.15
N ILE A 277 20.66 -24.43 2.07
CA ILE A 277 20.19 -25.47 1.14
C ILE A 277 19.53 -26.57 1.97
N ARG A 278 18.30 -26.94 1.63
CA ARG A 278 17.55 -28.04 2.25
C ARG A 278 17.89 -29.37 1.56
N ASP A 279 17.66 -30.50 2.23
CA ASP A 279 17.97 -31.84 1.67
C ASP A 279 17.27 -32.05 0.32
N ILE A 280 16.02 -31.65 0.19
CA ILE A 280 15.29 -31.77 -1.09
C ILE A 280 15.92 -30.92 -2.20
N GLU A 281 16.51 -29.78 -1.88
CA GLU A 281 17.18 -28.90 -2.85
C GLU A 281 18.55 -29.42 -3.28
N TYR A 282 19.23 -30.26 -2.46
CA TYR A 282 20.42 -31.03 -2.89
C TYR A 282 20.04 -32.15 -3.86
N GLN A 283 18.87 -32.78 -3.66
CA GLN A 283 18.37 -33.81 -4.57
C GLN A 283 17.85 -33.22 -5.87
N TYR A 284 17.22 -32.06 -5.80
CA TYR A 284 16.61 -31.32 -6.94
C TYR A 284 17.16 -29.88 -7.02
N PRO A 285 18.43 -29.68 -7.42
CA PRO A 285 19.09 -28.37 -7.36
C PRO A 285 18.45 -27.31 -8.26
N HIS A 286 17.60 -27.72 -9.20
CA HIS A 286 16.84 -26.79 -10.00
C HIS A 286 15.87 -25.93 -9.15
N LEU A 287 15.47 -26.36 -7.95
CA LEU A 287 14.66 -25.58 -6.99
C LEU A 287 15.43 -24.37 -6.44
N LEU A 288 16.77 -24.42 -6.42
CA LEU A 288 17.61 -23.33 -5.93
C LEU A 288 17.61 -22.07 -6.80
N HIS A 289 17.02 -22.12 -8.02
CA HIS A 289 17.07 -20.96 -8.91
C HIS A 289 16.40 -19.71 -8.30
N GLY A 290 15.34 -19.86 -7.50
CA GLY A 290 14.72 -18.74 -6.79
C GLY A 290 15.66 -18.10 -5.76
N LYS A 291 16.28 -18.90 -4.89
CA LYS A 291 17.25 -18.42 -3.89
C LYS A 291 18.50 -17.78 -4.53
N VAL A 292 19.03 -18.40 -5.57
CA VAL A 292 20.17 -17.86 -6.32
C VAL A 292 19.78 -16.59 -7.07
N GLY A 293 18.58 -16.55 -7.63
CA GLY A 293 18.02 -15.35 -8.28
C GLY A 293 17.90 -14.19 -7.32
N ALA A 294 17.35 -14.42 -6.13
CA ALA A 294 17.27 -13.42 -5.05
C ALA A 294 18.66 -12.87 -4.67
N TYR A 295 19.65 -13.74 -4.53
CA TYR A 295 21.04 -13.31 -4.29
C TYR A 295 21.60 -12.48 -5.46
N TYR A 296 21.29 -12.84 -6.71
CA TYR A 296 21.75 -12.11 -7.89
C TYR A 296 21.10 -10.73 -8.03
N CYS A 297 19.92 -10.48 -7.49
CA CYS A 297 19.34 -9.15 -7.50
C CYS A 297 20.35 -8.10 -7.04
N LYS A 298 20.91 -8.28 -5.86
CA LYS A 298 21.89 -7.36 -5.27
C LYS A 298 23.29 -7.54 -5.86
N SER A 299 23.78 -8.79 -5.99
CA SER A 299 25.17 -9.06 -6.30
C SER A 299 25.54 -8.90 -7.78
N LYS A 300 24.54 -8.85 -8.67
CA LYS A 300 24.76 -8.86 -10.11
C LYS A 300 23.96 -7.80 -10.88
N TYR A 301 22.74 -7.48 -10.41
CA TYR A 301 21.81 -6.62 -11.15
C TYR A 301 21.59 -5.26 -10.50
N ASP A 302 22.26 -4.99 -9.36
CA ASP A 302 22.14 -3.73 -8.60
C ASP A 302 20.70 -3.42 -8.17
N VAL A 303 19.91 -4.45 -7.89
CA VAL A 303 18.55 -4.35 -7.34
C VAL A 303 18.61 -4.70 -5.86
N PHE A 304 18.43 -3.69 -5.00
CA PHE A 304 18.62 -3.80 -3.53
C PHE A 304 17.30 -3.87 -2.77
N ASP A 305 16.16 -3.88 -3.47
CA ASP A 305 14.83 -4.00 -2.87
C ASP A 305 14.61 -5.43 -2.37
N GLU A 306 14.50 -5.56 -1.05
CA GLU A 306 14.36 -6.87 -0.37
C GLU A 306 13.00 -7.52 -0.71
N GLN A 307 11.95 -6.76 -1.04
CA GLN A 307 10.68 -7.34 -1.47
C GLN A 307 10.82 -8.03 -2.84
N ILE A 308 11.55 -7.41 -3.78
CA ILE A 308 11.87 -8.05 -5.07
C ILE A 308 12.65 -9.33 -4.85
N ALA A 309 13.69 -9.28 -4.00
CA ALA A 309 14.51 -10.47 -3.72
C ALA A 309 13.68 -11.58 -3.07
N HIS A 310 12.80 -11.25 -2.13
CA HIS A 310 11.92 -12.21 -1.47
C HIS A 310 10.93 -12.84 -2.46
N ALA A 311 10.25 -12.03 -3.27
CA ALA A 311 9.32 -12.54 -4.28
C ALA A 311 10.00 -13.52 -5.27
N ILE A 312 11.25 -13.21 -5.67
CA ILE A 312 12.04 -14.10 -6.51
C ILE A 312 12.41 -15.39 -5.77
N ALA A 313 12.74 -15.31 -4.48
CA ALA A 313 13.09 -16.51 -3.70
C ALA A 313 11.93 -17.49 -3.58
N VAL A 314 10.71 -17.01 -3.44
CA VAL A 314 9.52 -17.81 -3.13
C VAL A 314 8.61 -18.10 -4.34
N HIS A 315 8.89 -17.55 -5.52
CA HIS A 315 7.98 -17.63 -6.67
C HIS A 315 7.61 -19.03 -7.13
N THR A 316 8.44 -20.04 -6.83
CA THR A 316 8.20 -21.43 -7.25
C THR A 316 7.36 -22.22 -6.24
N THR A 317 7.65 -22.09 -4.95
CA THR A 317 7.02 -22.88 -3.87
C THR A 317 5.94 -22.12 -3.12
N GLY A 318 5.94 -20.79 -3.25
CA GLY A 318 5.28 -19.90 -2.32
C GLY A 318 5.94 -19.94 -0.94
N CYS A 319 5.30 -19.27 0.02
CA CYS A 319 5.55 -19.39 1.45
C CYS A 319 4.27 -19.05 2.21
N PRO A 320 4.07 -19.53 3.45
CA PRO A 320 2.99 -19.05 4.32
C PRO A 320 3.07 -17.53 4.48
N GLY A 321 1.93 -16.84 4.36
CA GLY A 321 1.89 -15.37 4.55
C GLY A 321 2.59 -14.55 3.47
N MET A 322 2.55 -14.97 2.19
CA MET A 322 3.08 -14.18 1.07
C MET A 322 2.58 -12.73 1.11
N ASN A 323 3.48 -11.76 0.99
CA ASN A 323 3.14 -10.36 0.78
C ASN A 323 2.54 -10.14 -0.62
N LEU A 324 2.09 -8.92 -0.92
CA LEU A 324 1.40 -8.64 -2.17
C LEU A 324 2.29 -8.88 -3.42
N LEU A 325 3.58 -8.51 -3.37
CA LEU A 325 4.50 -8.76 -4.49
C LEU A 325 4.76 -10.24 -4.71
N ASP A 326 4.92 -11.00 -3.63
CA ASP A 326 5.11 -12.46 -3.71
C ASP A 326 3.94 -13.12 -4.45
N LYS A 327 2.72 -12.76 -4.06
CA LYS A 327 1.48 -13.26 -4.69
C LYS A 327 1.40 -12.85 -6.15
N ILE A 328 1.72 -11.59 -6.47
CA ILE A 328 1.73 -11.09 -7.84
C ILE A 328 2.69 -11.90 -8.71
N ILE A 329 3.93 -12.15 -8.25
CA ILE A 329 4.92 -12.88 -9.04
C ILE A 329 4.58 -14.36 -9.14
N PHE A 330 4.16 -14.99 -8.03
CA PHE A 330 3.70 -16.38 -7.99
C PHE A 330 2.56 -16.64 -8.98
N VAL A 331 1.55 -15.77 -8.99
CA VAL A 331 0.41 -15.86 -9.91
C VAL A 331 0.85 -15.55 -11.35
N ALA A 332 1.64 -14.49 -11.57
CA ALA A 332 2.07 -14.07 -12.90
C ALA A 332 2.87 -15.15 -13.62
N ASP A 333 3.77 -15.87 -12.91
CA ASP A 333 4.51 -17.00 -13.50
C ASP A 333 3.59 -18.14 -13.96
N TYR A 334 2.51 -18.38 -13.21
CA TYR A 334 1.57 -19.46 -13.53
C TYR A 334 0.63 -19.13 -14.68
N ILE A 335 0.14 -17.87 -14.78
CA ILE A 335 -0.93 -17.47 -15.71
C ILE A 335 -0.47 -16.65 -16.93
N GLU A 336 0.84 -16.35 -17.09
CA GLU A 336 1.32 -15.51 -18.19
C GLU A 336 0.81 -16.02 -19.56
N PRO A 337 0.69 -15.13 -20.58
CA PRO A 337 0.00 -15.48 -21.84
C PRO A 337 0.57 -16.66 -22.61
N GLY A 338 1.88 -16.98 -22.43
CA GLY A 338 2.52 -18.12 -23.07
C GLY A 338 2.23 -19.47 -22.41
N ARG A 339 1.58 -19.50 -21.24
CA ARG A 339 1.15 -20.73 -20.58
C ARG A 339 -0.12 -21.28 -21.25
N ASP A 340 -0.13 -22.57 -21.53
CA ASP A 340 -1.22 -23.27 -22.25
C ASP A 340 -1.55 -24.67 -21.68
N LYS A 341 -0.72 -25.19 -20.75
CA LYS A 341 -0.80 -26.58 -20.26
C LYS A 341 -1.34 -26.70 -18.84
N GLN A 342 -1.36 -25.62 -18.07
CA GLN A 342 -1.83 -25.62 -16.70
C GLN A 342 -3.36 -25.77 -16.67
N PRO A 343 -3.91 -26.47 -15.66
CA PRO A 343 -5.35 -26.57 -15.51
C PRO A 343 -5.99 -25.21 -15.22
N ARG A 344 -7.24 -25.05 -15.59
CA ARG A 344 -8.10 -23.91 -15.21
C ARG A 344 -7.57 -22.52 -15.60
N LEU A 345 -6.64 -22.36 -16.56
CA LEU A 345 -5.99 -21.08 -16.89
C LEU A 345 -6.97 -19.92 -17.09
N ASP A 346 -8.08 -20.14 -17.81
CA ASP A 346 -9.06 -19.07 -18.08
C ASP A 346 -9.74 -18.61 -16.78
N ILE A 347 -10.01 -19.53 -15.86
CA ILE A 347 -10.57 -19.22 -14.52
C ILE A 347 -9.54 -18.46 -13.70
N LEU A 348 -8.30 -18.96 -13.63
CA LEU A 348 -7.22 -18.33 -12.88
C LEU A 348 -6.89 -16.94 -13.40
N ARG A 349 -6.86 -16.72 -14.71
CA ARG A 349 -6.66 -15.41 -15.34
C ARG A 349 -7.75 -14.41 -14.95
N SER A 350 -9.00 -14.86 -14.80
CA SER A 350 -10.09 -14.03 -14.31
C SER A 350 -10.00 -13.77 -12.80
N GLU A 351 -9.71 -14.82 -12.02
CA GLU A 351 -9.66 -14.78 -10.57
C GLU A 351 -8.51 -13.89 -10.07
N ALA A 352 -7.36 -13.89 -10.73
CA ALA A 352 -6.21 -13.06 -10.41
C ALA A 352 -6.53 -11.54 -10.34
N TYR A 353 -7.57 -11.10 -11.06
CA TYR A 353 -8.04 -9.71 -11.04
C TYR A 353 -9.27 -9.48 -10.14
N ARG A 354 -9.85 -10.54 -9.57
CA ARG A 354 -11.02 -10.49 -8.68
C ARG A 354 -10.63 -10.69 -7.23
N ASP A 355 -9.88 -11.76 -6.94
CA ASP A 355 -9.41 -12.16 -5.62
C ASP A 355 -8.06 -12.87 -5.77
N LEU A 356 -6.98 -12.18 -5.36
CA LEU A 356 -5.62 -12.68 -5.54
C LEU A 356 -5.32 -13.85 -4.59
N ASP A 357 -5.84 -13.84 -3.37
CA ASP A 357 -5.63 -14.92 -2.39
C ASP A 357 -6.36 -16.20 -2.85
N SER A 358 -7.58 -16.07 -3.36
CA SER A 358 -8.31 -17.18 -3.97
C SER A 358 -7.55 -17.76 -5.18
N CYS A 359 -7.00 -16.90 -6.04
CA CYS A 359 -6.19 -17.34 -7.18
C CYS A 359 -4.93 -18.10 -6.74
N VAL A 360 -4.21 -17.60 -5.73
CA VAL A 360 -3.05 -18.27 -5.14
C VAL A 360 -3.44 -19.65 -4.60
N PHE A 361 -4.52 -19.73 -3.82
CA PHE A 361 -5.02 -21.00 -3.29
C PHE A 361 -5.32 -22.01 -4.41
N MET A 362 -6.02 -21.58 -5.45
CA MET A 362 -6.34 -22.46 -6.59
C MET A 362 -5.09 -22.96 -7.33
N ILE A 363 -4.05 -22.13 -7.49
CA ILE A 363 -2.77 -22.53 -8.07
C ILE A 363 -2.05 -23.57 -7.19
N LEU A 364 -2.05 -23.34 -5.88
CA LEU A 364 -1.47 -24.27 -4.90
C LEU A 364 -2.21 -25.61 -4.90
N GLU A 365 -3.53 -25.60 -4.99
CA GLU A 365 -4.34 -26.82 -5.10
C GLU A 365 -3.97 -27.62 -6.35
N ASP A 366 -3.87 -26.97 -7.51
CA ASP A 366 -3.43 -27.64 -8.75
C ASP A 366 -2.02 -28.19 -8.64
N THR A 367 -1.12 -27.44 -7.99
CA THR A 367 0.28 -27.84 -7.78
C THR A 367 0.38 -29.04 -6.84
N VAL A 368 -0.34 -29.03 -5.71
CA VAL A 368 -0.36 -30.15 -4.76
C VAL A 368 -0.96 -31.41 -5.39
N ASN A 369 -2.04 -31.27 -6.17
CA ASN A 369 -2.62 -32.40 -6.89
C ASN A 369 -1.62 -33.03 -7.88
N TYR A 370 -0.88 -32.20 -8.63
CA TYR A 370 0.21 -32.68 -9.51
C TYR A 370 1.33 -33.37 -8.74
N LEU A 371 1.77 -32.80 -7.60
CA LEU A 371 2.83 -33.37 -6.77
C LEU A 371 2.42 -34.69 -6.10
N ASN A 372 1.14 -34.87 -5.76
CA ASN A 372 0.64 -36.14 -5.22
C ASN A 372 0.76 -37.30 -6.23
N GLU A 373 0.73 -36.99 -7.52
CA GLU A 373 1.03 -37.98 -8.58
C GLU A 373 2.54 -38.26 -8.71
N ASN A 374 3.40 -37.38 -8.14
CA ASN A 374 4.88 -37.46 -8.21
C ASN A 374 5.50 -37.24 -6.81
N PRO A 375 5.28 -38.14 -5.84
CA PRO A 375 5.59 -37.89 -4.42
C PRO A 375 7.08 -37.67 -4.10
N GLU A 376 8.00 -38.08 -4.97
CA GLU A 376 9.44 -37.87 -4.78
C GLU A 376 9.87 -36.41 -4.94
N MET A 377 9.01 -35.54 -5.52
CA MET A 377 9.32 -34.14 -5.83
C MET A 377 8.63 -33.15 -4.88
N VAL A 378 8.00 -33.64 -3.80
CA VAL A 378 7.21 -32.78 -2.92
C VAL A 378 8.12 -31.93 -2.04
N ASP A 379 8.11 -30.62 -2.27
CA ASP A 379 8.72 -29.64 -1.35
C ASP A 379 7.74 -29.33 -0.20
N SER A 380 8.19 -29.53 1.04
CA SER A 380 7.37 -29.26 2.23
C SER A 380 6.88 -27.82 2.28
N THR A 381 7.66 -26.86 1.78
CA THR A 381 7.26 -25.44 1.73
C THR A 381 5.98 -25.23 0.89
N THR A 382 5.85 -25.94 -0.23
CA THR A 382 4.62 -25.88 -1.04
C THR A 382 3.41 -26.41 -0.28
N ILE A 383 3.58 -27.49 0.50
CA ILE A 383 2.50 -28.05 1.33
C ILE A 383 2.14 -27.10 2.48
N ASP A 384 3.15 -26.51 3.15
CA ASP A 384 2.92 -25.55 4.23
C ASP A 384 2.21 -24.29 3.69
N THR A 385 2.60 -23.83 2.51
CA THR A 385 1.93 -22.71 1.82
C THR A 385 0.49 -23.06 1.49
N TYR A 386 0.23 -24.22 0.92
CA TYR A 386 -1.13 -24.69 0.63
C TYR A 386 -2.01 -24.73 1.88
N ASN A 387 -1.51 -25.31 2.98
CA ASN A 387 -2.26 -25.40 4.23
C ASN A 387 -2.59 -24.01 4.78
N TYR A 388 -1.63 -23.07 4.76
CA TYR A 388 -1.86 -21.69 5.18
C TYR A 388 -3.00 -21.04 4.39
N TYR A 389 -2.98 -21.14 3.06
CA TYR A 389 -4.04 -20.55 2.23
C TYR A 389 -5.36 -21.30 2.33
N LEU A 390 -5.36 -22.60 2.59
CA LEU A 390 -6.56 -23.38 2.88
C LEU A 390 -7.26 -22.86 4.16
N ASP A 391 -6.48 -22.62 5.23
CA ASP A 391 -7.01 -22.11 6.50
C ASP A 391 -7.48 -20.66 6.34
N LYS A 392 -6.77 -19.84 5.57
CA LYS A 392 -7.20 -18.49 5.21
C LYS A 392 -8.55 -18.49 4.47
N MET A 393 -8.77 -19.40 3.52
CA MET A 393 -10.05 -19.51 2.81
C MET A 393 -11.21 -19.93 3.74
N LYS A 394 -10.92 -20.63 4.85
CA LYS A 394 -11.91 -20.97 5.88
C LYS A 394 -12.15 -19.85 6.89
N GLY A 395 -11.34 -18.78 6.89
CA GLY A 395 -11.38 -17.71 7.88
C GLY A 395 -10.78 -18.11 9.23
N GLU A 396 -9.82 -19.04 9.24
CA GLU A 396 -9.13 -19.56 10.42
C GLU A 396 -7.78 -18.86 10.67
N VAL A 397 -7.31 -18.04 9.70
CA VAL A 397 -6.08 -17.22 9.73
C VAL A 397 -6.39 -15.80 9.27
#